data_86e8fbf901197311241cf5ae51790b86
#
_entry.id   86e8fbf901197311241cf5ae51790b86
#
_cell.length_a   1.000
_cell.length_b   1.000
_cell.length_c   1.000
_cell.angle_alpha   90.00
_cell.angle_beta   90.00
_cell.angle_gamma   90.00
#
_symmetry.space_group_name_H-M   'P 1'
#
loop_
_entity.id
_entity.type
_entity.pdbx_description
1 polymer ?
#
loop_
_entity_poly.entity_id
_entity_poly.type
_entity_poly.pdbx_seq_one_letter_code
_entity_poly.pdbx_strand_id
1 'polypeptide(L)'
;GTNNSPFPIQINNLKEFKVEFDLERSYSSTGFNVALETWLASDPDGGQSAITDEVMIWLHEGSEPSPSGGNGNSANLALTPSHEVWRNASHSGWDYSAVVFEADYLSGTVDMKLILDEWKWLGWVSGEEYILDLELGAEVVLGEGSLTINKFIVTAN
;
A
#
# COMPACT_ATOMS: atom_id res chain seq x y z
N GLY A 1 6.65 5.60 26.17
CA GLY A 1 6.34 4.38 25.48
C GLY A 1 7.45 4.09 24.49
N THR A 2 8.03 2.92 24.56
CA THR A 2 8.93 2.44 23.50
C THR A 2 8.07 2.20 22.26
N ASN A 3 8.31 2.95 21.17
CA ASN A 3 7.76 2.63 19.88
C ASN A 3 8.36 1.29 19.42
N ASN A 4 7.67 0.20 19.72
CA ASN A 4 8.01 -1.11 19.18
C ASN A 4 7.39 -1.22 17.78
N SER A 5 7.85 -0.38 16.83
CA SER A 5 7.57 -0.62 15.44
C SER A 5 8.18 -1.97 15.05
N PRO A 6 7.45 -2.88 14.37
CA PRO A 6 8.03 -4.11 13.84
C PRO A 6 8.98 -3.84 12.68
N PHE A 7 8.90 -2.66 12.08
CA PHE A 7 9.69 -2.27 10.91
C PHE A 7 11.05 -1.65 11.29
N PRO A 8 12.08 -1.82 10.44
CA PRO A 8 12.07 -2.58 9.18
C PRO A 8 12.06 -4.10 9.39
N ILE A 9 11.39 -4.84 8.49
CA ILE A 9 11.36 -6.30 8.49
C ILE A 9 11.55 -6.83 7.06
N GLN A 10 12.42 -7.82 6.87
CA GLN A 10 12.63 -8.44 5.57
C GLN A 10 11.41 -9.30 5.16
N ILE A 11 10.97 -9.19 3.91
CA ILE A 11 9.77 -9.86 3.41
C ILE A 11 9.83 -11.38 3.64
N ASN A 12 10.98 -12.02 3.41
CA ASN A 12 11.16 -13.46 3.63
C ASN A 12 11.01 -13.91 5.10
N ASN A 13 11.17 -12.99 6.04
CA ASN A 13 11.03 -13.26 7.47
C ASN A 13 9.61 -13.00 7.99
N LEU A 14 8.76 -12.41 7.15
CA LEU A 14 7.40 -12.02 7.51
C LEU A 14 6.49 -13.23 7.64
N LYS A 15 5.87 -13.41 8.81
CA LYS A 15 4.88 -14.47 9.06
C LYS A 15 3.45 -13.97 8.93
N GLU A 16 3.22 -12.74 9.32
CA GLU A 16 1.94 -12.06 9.24
C GLU A 16 2.16 -10.57 8.98
N PHE A 17 1.32 -9.98 8.13
CA PHE A 17 1.24 -8.54 7.95
C PHE A 17 -0.19 -8.19 7.56
N LYS A 18 -0.96 -7.72 8.53
CA LYS A 18 -2.36 -7.32 8.36
C LYS A 18 -2.60 -5.94 8.91
N VAL A 19 -3.52 -5.26 8.28
CA VAL A 19 -3.96 -3.92 8.68
C VAL A 19 -5.47 -3.94 8.85
N GLU A 20 -5.94 -3.74 10.09
CA GLU A 20 -7.35 -3.51 10.38
C GLU A 20 -7.60 -2.02 10.50
N PHE A 21 -8.66 -1.54 9.85
CA PHE A 21 -8.98 -0.12 9.87
C PHE A 21 -10.50 0.12 9.88
N ASP A 22 -10.86 1.29 10.38
CA ASP A 22 -12.19 1.88 10.30
C ASP A 22 -12.03 3.39 10.15
N LEU A 23 -12.42 3.89 8.97
CA LEU A 23 -12.17 5.24 8.51
C LEU A 23 -13.49 5.92 8.13
N GLU A 24 -13.56 7.22 8.38
CA GLU A 24 -14.59 8.07 7.83
C GLU A 24 -13.95 9.20 7.05
N ARG A 25 -14.54 9.58 5.93
CA ARG A 25 -14.06 10.68 5.12
C ARG A 25 -15.16 11.71 4.84
N SER A 26 -14.78 12.97 4.85
CA SER A 26 -15.61 14.08 4.41
C SER A 26 -14.79 14.96 3.46
N TYR A 27 -15.36 15.36 2.35
CA TYR A 27 -14.64 16.08 1.31
C TYR A 27 -15.57 16.95 0.45
N SER A 28 -14.99 18.02 -0.11
CA SER A 28 -15.67 18.92 -1.03
C SER A 28 -15.36 18.63 -2.51
N SER A 29 -14.45 17.70 -2.79
CA SER A 29 -14.04 17.32 -4.15
C SER A 29 -13.72 15.83 -4.25
N THR A 30 -13.48 15.35 -5.46
CA THR A 30 -13.07 13.96 -5.76
C THR A 30 -11.60 13.86 -6.14
N GLY A 31 -10.84 14.94 -6.00
CA GLY A 31 -9.44 15.02 -6.42
C GLY A 31 -8.46 14.51 -5.35
N PHE A 32 -8.71 13.32 -4.79
CA PHE A 32 -7.83 12.68 -3.81
C PHE A 32 -8.05 11.18 -3.78
N ASN A 33 -7.05 10.43 -3.32
CA ASN A 33 -7.20 9.05 -2.89
C ASN A 33 -7.15 8.94 -1.36
N VAL A 34 -7.45 7.75 -0.83
CA VAL A 34 -7.09 7.32 0.52
C VAL A 34 -6.39 5.98 0.39
N ALA A 35 -5.18 5.86 0.89
CA ALA A 35 -4.35 4.69 0.69
C ALA A 35 -3.60 4.26 1.95
N LEU A 36 -3.32 2.96 2.01
CA LEU A 36 -2.19 2.41 2.75
C LEU A 36 -0.99 2.40 1.79
N GLU A 37 0.18 2.70 2.30
CA GLU A 37 1.42 2.73 1.54
C GLU A 37 2.55 2.10 2.34
N THR A 38 3.42 1.38 1.66
CA THR A 38 4.67 0.87 2.23
C THR A 38 5.80 0.94 1.21
N TRP A 39 6.99 1.26 1.71
CA TRP A 39 8.20 1.33 0.94
C TRP A 39 9.06 0.09 1.16
N LEU A 40 9.54 -0.49 0.06
CA LEU A 40 10.49 -1.60 0.11
C LEU A 40 11.87 -1.10 -0.24
N ALA A 41 12.89 -1.65 0.42
CA ALA A 41 14.28 -1.27 0.19
C ALA A 41 15.21 -2.47 0.19
N SER A 42 16.27 -2.39 -0.62
CA SER A 42 17.35 -3.38 -0.63
C SER A 42 18.23 -3.32 0.61
N ASP A 43 18.26 -2.17 1.28
CA ASP A 43 19.00 -1.92 2.52
C ASP A 43 18.16 -0.99 3.42
N PRO A 44 17.80 -1.41 4.64
CA PRO A 44 16.95 -0.62 5.52
C PRO A 44 17.60 0.70 5.99
N ASP A 45 18.92 0.79 5.93
CA ASP A 45 19.70 1.98 6.33
C ASP A 45 20.20 2.78 5.10
N GLY A 46 19.90 2.32 3.89
CA GLY A 46 20.43 2.88 2.64
C GLY A 46 19.78 4.19 2.16
N GLY A 47 18.75 4.66 2.86
CA GLY A 47 18.01 5.88 2.50
C GLY A 47 17.31 5.75 1.14
N GLN A 48 16.99 6.88 0.52
CA GLN A 48 16.21 6.92 -0.72
C GLN A 48 16.85 6.13 -1.88
N SER A 49 18.18 6.04 -1.93
CA SER A 49 18.88 5.30 -2.98
C SER A 49 18.72 3.77 -2.88
N ALA A 50 18.27 3.26 -1.75
CA ALA A 50 18.01 1.85 -1.52
C ALA A 50 16.56 1.45 -1.80
N ILE A 51 15.67 2.41 -2.03
CA ILE A 51 14.26 2.12 -2.34
C ILE A 51 14.19 1.33 -3.65
N THR A 52 13.48 0.22 -3.61
CA THR A 52 13.24 -0.66 -4.75
C THR A 52 11.81 -0.59 -5.24
N ASP A 53 10.85 -0.50 -4.33
CA ASP A 53 9.43 -0.56 -4.64
C ASP A 53 8.61 0.37 -3.73
N GLU A 54 7.54 0.89 -4.32
CA GLU A 54 6.42 1.54 -3.68
C GLU A 54 5.19 0.66 -3.85
N VAL A 55 4.57 0.29 -2.74
CA VAL A 55 3.39 -0.58 -2.74
C VAL A 55 2.23 0.15 -2.09
N MET A 56 1.20 0.45 -2.87
CA MET A 56 0.01 1.16 -2.41
C MET A 56 -1.23 0.26 -2.40
N ILE A 57 -2.11 0.49 -1.44
CA ILE A 57 -3.45 -0.10 -1.40
C ILE A 57 -4.46 1.03 -1.30
N TRP A 58 -5.13 1.32 -2.40
CA TRP A 58 -6.09 2.41 -2.48
C TRP A 58 -7.45 1.96 -1.94
N LEU A 59 -7.79 2.47 -0.77
CA LEU A 59 -9.04 2.23 -0.07
C LEU A 59 -10.19 3.10 -0.59
N HIS A 60 -9.83 4.20 -1.24
CA HIS A 60 -10.70 5.10 -1.99
C HIS A 60 -9.94 5.63 -3.20
N GLU A 61 -10.59 5.54 -4.36
CA GLU A 61 -10.14 6.17 -5.59
C GLU A 61 -11.06 7.36 -5.91
N GLY A 62 -10.46 8.54 -6.06
CA GLY A 62 -11.15 9.73 -6.58
C GLY A 62 -11.07 9.81 -8.09
N SER A 63 -11.38 10.98 -8.65
CA SER A 63 -11.17 11.25 -10.08
C SER A 63 -9.70 11.58 -10.40
N GLU A 64 -8.94 11.95 -9.38
CA GLU A 64 -7.51 12.27 -9.37
C GLU A 64 -6.97 12.08 -7.95
N PRO A 65 -5.72 11.63 -7.73
CA PRO A 65 -4.79 11.12 -8.75
C PRO A 65 -5.25 9.78 -9.36
N SER A 66 -4.58 9.36 -10.44
CA SER A 66 -4.75 8.02 -11.00
C SER A 66 -3.53 7.18 -10.68
N PRO A 67 -3.69 5.85 -10.45
CA PRO A 67 -2.57 4.96 -10.22
C PRO A 67 -1.59 5.00 -11.40
N SER A 68 -0.31 4.85 -11.11
CA SER A 68 0.74 4.86 -12.14
C SER A 68 0.84 3.50 -12.85
N GLY A 69 1.06 3.52 -14.15
CA GLY A 69 1.31 2.33 -14.96
C GLY A 69 0.10 1.78 -15.69
N GLY A 70 0.09 0.46 -15.91
CA GLY A 70 -0.97 -0.24 -16.61
C GLY A 70 -1.87 -1.01 -15.65
N ASN A 71 -3.19 -0.87 -15.88
CA ASN A 71 -4.19 -1.73 -15.27
C ASN A 71 -4.19 -3.13 -15.95
N GLY A 72 -4.67 -4.13 -15.22
CA GLY A 72 -4.89 -5.48 -15.77
C GLY A 72 -3.67 -6.38 -15.72
N ASN A 73 -2.72 -6.09 -14.86
CA ASN A 73 -1.67 -7.04 -14.55
C ASN A 73 -2.27 -8.34 -14.00
N SER A 74 -1.66 -9.47 -14.36
CA SER A 74 -2.18 -10.82 -14.13
C SER A 74 -2.05 -11.31 -12.67
N ALA A 75 -2.01 -10.41 -11.71
CA ALA A 75 -2.04 -10.78 -10.30
C ALA A 75 -3.40 -11.40 -9.95
N ASN A 76 -3.35 -12.54 -9.27
CA ASN A 76 -4.53 -13.28 -8.85
C ASN A 76 -4.69 -13.21 -7.33
N LEU A 77 -4.94 -12.00 -6.84
CA LEU A 77 -5.12 -11.77 -5.41
C LEU A 77 -6.49 -12.25 -4.94
N ALA A 78 -6.50 -13.09 -3.91
CA ALA A 78 -7.72 -13.53 -3.25
C ALA A 78 -8.21 -12.51 -2.21
N LEU A 79 -8.28 -11.24 -2.61
CA LEU A 79 -8.79 -10.15 -1.78
C LEU A 79 -10.27 -9.89 -2.05
N THR A 80 -10.95 -9.40 -1.03
CA THR A 80 -12.31 -8.86 -1.11
C THR A 80 -12.32 -7.49 -0.43
N PRO A 81 -13.04 -6.49 -0.95
CA PRO A 81 -13.91 -6.50 -2.14
C PRO A 81 -13.15 -6.55 -3.48
N SER A 82 -13.89 -6.42 -4.60
CA SER A 82 -13.33 -6.35 -5.97
C SER A 82 -12.29 -5.24 -6.09
N HIS A 83 -11.22 -5.53 -6.84
CA HIS A 83 -10.08 -4.64 -6.98
C HIS A 83 -9.40 -4.81 -8.34
N GLU A 84 -8.63 -3.82 -8.70
CA GLU A 84 -7.69 -3.83 -9.82
C GLU A 84 -6.26 -3.83 -9.31
N VAL A 85 -5.34 -4.33 -10.12
CA VAL A 85 -3.91 -4.31 -9.83
C VAL A 85 -3.18 -3.50 -10.89
N TRP A 86 -2.38 -2.56 -10.46
CA TRP A 86 -1.60 -1.64 -11.28
C TRP A 86 -0.10 -1.89 -11.08
N ARG A 87 0.68 -1.74 -12.15
CA ARG A 87 2.14 -1.88 -12.10
C ARG A 87 2.80 -0.88 -13.03
N ASN A 88 3.84 -0.21 -12.53
CA ASN A 88 4.77 0.60 -13.31
C ASN A 88 6.20 0.26 -12.89
N ALA A 89 6.85 -0.57 -13.69
CA ALA A 89 8.26 -0.86 -13.49
C ALA A 89 9.12 0.36 -13.84
N SER A 90 10.04 0.73 -12.95
CA SER A 90 10.91 1.89 -13.08
C SER A 90 10.20 3.26 -12.96
N HIS A 91 9.12 3.34 -12.16
CA HIS A 91 8.52 4.61 -11.78
C HIS A 91 9.50 5.44 -10.93
N SER A 92 9.85 6.64 -11.39
CA SER A 92 10.68 7.59 -10.61
C SER A 92 11.99 7.02 -10.03
N GLY A 93 12.48 5.88 -10.54
CA GLY A 93 13.72 5.23 -10.08
C GLY A 93 13.49 4.01 -9.18
N TRP A 94 12.26 3.69 -8.85
CA TRP A 94 11.81 2.46 -8.21
C TRP A 94 10.63 1.87 -8.96
N ASP A 95 10.21 0.68 -8.60
CA ASP A 95 9.03 0.04 -9.14
C ASP A 95 7.79 0.44 -8.32
N TYR A 96 6.69 0.74 -8.98
CA TYR A 96 5.41 1.08 -8.35
C TYR A 96 4.42 -0.05 -8.57
N SER A 97 3.66 -0.39 -7.54
CA SER A 97 2.50 -1.27 -7.65
C SER A 97 1.36 -0.81 -6.76
N ALA A 98 0.13 -1.00 -7.22
CA ALA A 98 -1.04 -0.70 -6.43
C ALA A 98 -2.13 -1.76 -6.56
N VAL A 99 -2.83 -1.99 -5.45
CA VAL A 99 -4.15 -2.61 -5.42
C VAL A 99 -5.17 -1.49 -5.25
N VAL A 100 -6.13 -1.37 -6.15
CA VAL A 100 -7.15 -0.33 -6.15
C VAL A 100 -8.51 -1.00 -5.97
N PHE A 101 -9.19 -0.76 -4.87
CA PHE A 101 -10.55 -1.26 -4.67
C PHE A 101 -11.53 -0.50 -5.56
N GLU A 102 -12.40 -1.24 -6.28
CA GLU A 102 -13.38 -0.68 -7.23
C GLU A 102 -14.47 0.17 -6.56
N ALA A 103 -14.63 0.03 -5.26
CA ALA A 103 -15.52 0.83 -4.42
C ALA A 103 -14.82 1.17 -3.11
N ASP A 104 -15.30 2.20 -2.44
CA ASP A 104 -14.78 2.59 -1.13
C ASP A 104 -14.69 1.40 -0.17
N TYR A 105 -13.48 1.12 0.31
CA TYR A 105 -13.21 0.14 1.32
C TYR A 105 -12.64 0.82 2.56
N LEU A 106 -13.50 1.50 3.30
CA LEU A 106 -13.10 2.34 4.43
C LEU A 106 -13.15 1.63 5.78
N SER A 107 -13.67 0.41 5.85
CA SER A 107 -13.66 -0.40 7.08
C SER A 107 -13.44 -1.86 6.74
N GLY A 108 -12.45 -2.49 7.38
CA GLY A 108 -12.12 -3.89 7.15
C GLY A 108 -10.69 -4.27 7.50
N THR A 109 -10.19 -5.27 6.79
CA THR A 109 -8.82 -5.79 6.96
C THR A 109 -8.17 -6.04 5.61
N VAL A 110 -6.97 -5.52 5.42
CA VAL A 110 -6.11 -5.85 4.28
C VAL A 110 -5.01 -6.79 4.76
N ASP A 111 -4.85 -7.91 4.06
CA ASP A 111 -3.74 -8.84 4.25
C ASP A 111 -2.58 -8.44 3.34
N MET A 112 -1.68 -7.61 3.86
CA MET A 112 -0.50 -7.12 3.14
C MET A 112 0.47 -8.25 2.80
N LYS A 113 0.55 -9.28 3.69
CA LYS A 113 1.42 -10.44 3.40
C LYS A 113 0.96 -11.19 2.15
N LEU A 114 -0.33 -11.40 1.99
CA LEU A 114 -0.89 -12.05 0.80
C LEU A 114 -0.53 -11.28 -0.47
N ILE A 115 -0.55 -9.95 -0.43
CA ILE A 115 -0.17 -9.10 -1.56
C ILE A 115 1.32 -9.27 -1.87
N LEU A 116 2.19 -9.19 -0.85
CA LEU A 116 3.63 -9.32 -1.04
C LEU A 116 4.04 -10.75 -1.48
N ASP A 117 3.34 -11.78 -1.03
CA ASP A 117 3.56 -13.16 -1.49
C ASP A 117 3.21 -13.30 -2.98
N GLU A 118 2.13 -12.67 -3.44
CA GLU A 118 1.78 -12.63 -4.87
C GLU A 118 2.82 -11.85 -5.68
N TRP A 119 3.32 -10.70 -5.19
CA TRP A 119 4.40 -9.95 -5.84
C TRP A 119 5.68 -10.77 -5.97
N LYS A 120 6.01 -11.59 -4.95
CA LYS A 120 7.11 -12.55 -5.04
C LYS A 120 6.87 -13.61 -6.10
N TRP A 121 5.67 -14.18 -6.14
CA TRP A 121 5.31 -15.20 -7.13
C TRP A 121 5.39 -14.67 -8.56
N LEU A 122 4.99 -13.41 -8.76
CA LEU A 122 5.08 -12.72 -10.05
C LEU A 122 6.52 -12.28 -10.41
N GLY A 123 7.46 -12.36 -9.46
CA GLY A 123 8.83 -11.88 -9.63
C GLY A 123 8.94 -10.34 -9.63
N TRP A 124 7.96 -9.65 -9.06
CA TRP A 124 8.00 -8.19 -8.90
C TRP A 124 8.89 -7.77 -7.75
N VAL A 125 8.96 -8.58 -6.70
CA VAL A 125 9.91 -8.47 -5.59
C VAL A 125 10.62 -9.79 -5.38
N SER A 126 11.84 -9.78 -4.84
CA SER A 126 12.61 -11.00 -4.57
C SER A 126 12.27 -11.65 -3.22
N GLY A 127 11.82 -10.82 -2.28
CA GLY A 127 11.63 -11.19 -0.88
C GLY A 127 12.83 -10.88 0.02
N GLU A 128 13.96 -10.47 -0.56
CA GLU A 128 15.13 -10.01 0.19
C GLU A 128 15.00 -8.53 0.62
N GLU A 129 14.05 -7.81 0.04
CA GLU A 129 13.74 -6.43 0.37
C GLU A 129 13.19 -6.31 1.80
N TYR A 130 13.42 -5.17 2.39
CA TYR A 130 12.92 -4.77 3.69
C TYR A 130 11.69 -3.88 3.54
N ILE A 131 10.64 -4.21 4.25
CA ILE A 131 9.49 -3.33 4.49
C ILE A 131 9.96 -2.27 5.49
N LEU A 132 9.98 -1.01 5.09
CA LEU A 132 10.53 0.06 5.93
C LEU A 132 9.52 0.59 6.95
N ASP A 133 8.24 0.64 6.55
CA ASP A 133 7.16 1.25 7.32
C ASP A 133 5.78 0.80 6.81
N LEU A 134 4.74 1.41 7.36
CA LEU A 134 3.40 1.41 6.82
C LEU A 134 2.76 2.76 7.10
N GLU A 135 2.30 3.41 6.06
CA GLU A 135 1.64 4.70 6.12
C GLU A 135 0.13 4.57 5.79
N LEU A 136 -0.68 5.44 6.38
CA LEU A 136 -2.08 5.65 6.02
C LEU A 136 -2.27 7.12 5.77
N GLY A 137 -2.74 7.47 4.58
CA GLY A 137 -2.89 8.86 4.20
C GLY A 137 -3.80 9.10 3.02
N ALA A 138 -3.75 10.31 2.52
CA ALA A 138 -4.45 10.74 1.32
C ALA A 138 -3.52 11.61 0.47
N GLU A 139 -3.43 11.31 -0.82
CA GLU A 139 -2.83 12.21 -1.80
C GLU A 139 -3.92 13.16 -2.30
N VAL A 140 -3.75 14.44 -2.06
CA VAL A 140 -4.74 15.47 -2.42
C VAL A 140 -4.21 16.28 -3.60
N VAL A 141 -4.84 16.13 -4.75
CA VAL A 141 -4.54 16.90 -5.96
C VAL A 141 -5.41 18.15 -6.04
N LEU A 142 -6.68 18.02 -5.64
CA LEU A 142 -7.66 19.08 -5.73
C LEU A 142 -8.68 19.01 -4.59
N GLY A 143 -8.95 20.16 -3.98
CA GLY A 143 -10.00 20.32 -2.96
C GLY A 143 -9.47 20.25 -1.55
N GLU A 144 -10.40 20.03 -0.63
CA GLU A 144 -10.14 19.92 0.81
C GLU A 144 -11.05 18.86 1.42
N GLY A 145 -10.63 18.29 2.55
CA GLY A 145 -11.43 17.30 3.24
C GLY A 145 -10.83 16.92 4.58
N SER A 146 -11.43 15.91 5.20
CA SER A 146 -10.94 15.31 6.43
C SER A 146 -11.02 13.79 6.33
N LEU A 147 -10.03 13.13 6.90
CA LEU A 147 -10.01 11.70 7.16
C LEU A 147 -10.03 11.50 8.67
N THR A 148 -11.05 10.80 9.17
CA THR A 148 -11.15 10.40 10.57
C THR A 148 -10.76 8.94 10.69
N ILE A 149 -9.82 8.64 11.58
CA ILE A 149 -9.33 7.29 11.85
C ILE A 149 -9.96 6.81 13.15
N ASN A 150 -11.01 5.99 13.07
CA ASN A 150 -11.66 5.38 14.22
C ASN A 150 -10.90 4.16 14.71
N LYS A 151 -10.26 3.42 13.78
CA LYS A 151 -9.44 2.24 14.07
C LYS A 151 -8.29 2.15 13.08
N PHE A 152 -7.10 1.85 13.59
CA PHE A 152 -5.93 1.50 12.78
C PHE A 152 -5.02 0.59 13.59
N ILE A 153 -5.00 -0.69 13.24
CA ILE A 153 -4.22 -1.73 13.94
C ILE A 153 -3.36 -2.44 12.91
N VAL A 154 -2.06 -2.44 13.16
CA VAL A 154 -1.07 -3.13 12.34
C VAL A 154 -0.56 -4.33 13.11
N THR A 155 -0.66 -5.51 12.50
CA THR A 155 -0.03 -6.74 12.97
C THR A 155 1.04 -7.13 11.95
N ALA A 156 2.31 -7.09 12.36
CA ALA A 156 3.45 -7.52 11.54
C ALA A 156 4.46 -8.26 12.41
N ASN A 157 4.85 -9.48 12.00
CA ASN A 157 5.81 -10.32 12.72
C ASN A 157 6.48 -11.38 11.81
#